data_5ebc8544df29e6fcd85386c5df6a9651
#
_entry.id   5ebc8544df29e6fcd85386c5df6a9651
#
_cell.length_a   1.000
_cell.length_b   1.000
_cell.length_c   1.000
_cell.angle_alpha   90.00
_cell.angle_beta   90.00
_cell.angle_gamma   90.00
#
_symmetry.space_group_name_H-M   'P 1'
#
loop_
_entity.id
_entity.type
_entity.pdbx_description
1 polymer ?
#
loop_
_entity_poly.entity_id
_entity_poly.type
_entity_poly.pdbx_seq_one_letter_code
_entity_poly.pdbx_strand_id
1 'polypeptide(L)'
;VELTQDLIRFKSMHSRPDEIGNCIAFIESYLVRHGIGFRRLDQNGVPTLLVLRPDGTAPVLLMSHIDVVDAPDALFEPRVENGRLFGRGSIDDKYAAALSLVLLAEWIERLRAGGKTQADLPFGILISGDEEIGGKNGARAALAQLRSDFAIALDGGNRNKLVVKEKGILRLKLIARGKTAHAARPWLGENAIEALIADYAALKAHFAATAPGHWHRTLNFSRIQA
;
A
#
# COMPACT_ATOMS: atom_id res chain seq x y z
N VAL A 1 9.56 5.70 -16.60
CA VAL A 1 8.80 6.93 -16.28
C VAL A 1 7.41 6.89 -16.91
N GLU A 2 7.30 6.62 -18.21
CA GLU A 2 6.01 6.60 -18.93
C GLU A 2 4.98 5.67 -18.31
N LEU A 3 5.33 4.40 -18.09
CA LEU A 3 4.43 3.44 -17.45
C LEU A 3 3.95 3.89 -16.06
N THR A 4 4.83 4.54 -15.29
CA THR A 4 4.43 5.11 -13.99
C THR A 4 3.43 6.24 -14.17
N GLN A 5 3.62 7.11 -15.17
CA GLN A 5 2.67 8.17 -15.50
C GLN A 5 1.31 7.60 -15.90
N ASP A 6 1.29 6.53 -16.71
CA ASP A 6 0.05 5.88 -17.09
C ASP A 6 -0.68 5.28 -15.87
N LEU A 7 0.05 4.63 -14.97
CA LEU A 7 -0.55 4.11 -13.74
C LEU A 7 -1.07 5.23 -12.82
N ILE A 8 -0.38 6.38 -12.73
CA ILE A 8 -0.83 7.52 -11.92
C ILE A 8 -2.20 8.04 -12.37
N ARG A 9 -2.51 8.02 -13.67
CA ARG A 9 -3.80 8.50 -14.21
C ARG A 9 -5.01 7.75 -13.68
N PHE A 10 -4.86 6.50 -13.24
CA PHE A 10 -5.93 5.77 -12.57
C PHE A 10 -6.12 6.29 -11.15
N LYS A 11 -7.32 6.73 -10.82
CA LYS A 11 -7.70 7.24 -9.50
C LYS A 11 -8.02 6.07 -8.55
N SER A 12 -7.09 5.14 -8.41
CA SER A 12 -7.26 3.85 -7.74
C SER A 12 -7.35 3.98 -6.21
N MET A 13 -8.30 4.79 -5.75
CA MET A 13 -8.64 5.02 -4.35
C MET A 13 -9.74 4.04 -3.88
N HIS A 14 -9.78 3.73 -2.60
CA HIS A 14 -10.85 2.89 -2.05
C HIS A 14 -12.23 3.54 -2.08
N SER A 15 -12.29 4.87 -2.19
CA SER A 15 -13.52 5.62 -2.50
C SER A 15 -13.99 5.44 -3.96
N ARG A 16 -13.14 4.86 -4.83
CA ARG A 16 -13.42 4.61 -6.27
C ARG A 16 -12.96 3.20 -6.66
N PRO A 17 -13.59 2.14 -6.16
CA PRO A 17 -13.12 0.76 -6.35
C PRO A 17 -13.04 0.33 -7.82
N ASP A 18 -13.87 0.87 -8.70
CA ASP A 18 -13.82 0.60 -10.14
C ASP A 18 -12.49 1.04 -10.75
N GLU A 19 -11.90 2.12 -10.27
CA GLU A 19 -10.60 2.62 -10.73
C GLU A 19 -9.43 1.71 -10.33
N ILE A 20 -9.54 0.99 -9.21
CA ILE A 20 -8.61 -0.08 -8.84
C ILE A 20 -8.70 -1.20 -9.88
N GLY A 21 -9.92 -1.62 -10.21
CA GLY A 21 -10.18 -2.61 -11.25
C GLY A 21 -9.63 -2.20 -12.62
N ASN A 22 -9.85 -0.95 -13.03
CA ASN A 22 -9.37 -0.39 -14.29
C ASN A 22 -7.83 -0.36 -14.34
N CYS A 23 -7.16 0.02 -13.25
CA CYS A 23 -5.70 0.01 -13.15
C CYS A 23 -5.14 -1.41 -13.30
N ILE A 24 -5.75 -2.39 -12.64
CA ILE A 24 -5.37 -3.81 -12.77
C ILE A 24 -5.59 -4.30 -14.20
N ALA A 25 -6.71 -3.99 -14.84
CA ALA A 25 -6.98 -4.37 -16.24
C ALA A 25 -5.96 -3.76 -17.21
N PHE A 26 -5.51 -2.55 -16.96
CA PHE A 26 -4.40 -1.94 -17.71
C PHE A 26 -3.10 -2.75 -17.57
N ILE A 27 -2.75 -3.17 -16.36
CA ILE A 27 -1.57 -4.01 -16.10
C ILE A 27 -1.72 -5.39 -16.76
N GLU A 28 -2.89 -6.01 -16.71
CA GLU A 28 -3.18 -7.26 -17.42
C GLU A 28 -2.92 -7.12 -18.93
N SER A 29 -3.39 -6.02 -19.51
CA SER A 29 -3.17 -5.71 -20.93
C SER A 29 -1.69 -5.52 -21.26
N TYR A 30 -0.90 -4.95 -20.33
CA TYR A 30 0.55 -4.85 -20.46
C TYR A 30 1.20 -6.25 -20.48
N LEU A 31 0.85 -7.10 -19.53
CA LEU A 31 1.37 -8.47 -19.42
C LEU A 31 1.04 -9.30 -20.67
N VAL A 32 -0.20 -9.22 -21.15
CA VAL A 32 -0.63 -9.90 -22.38
C VAL A 32 0.20 -9.46 -23.59
N ARG A 33 0.41 -8.15 -23.78
CA ARG A 33 1.22 -7.63 -24.90
C ARG A 33 2.65 -8.16 -24.89
N HIS A 34 3.22 -8.41 -23.70
CA HIS A 34 4.55 -8.99 -23.55
C HIS A 34 4.55 -10.53 -23.53
N GLY A 35 3.36 -11.16 -23.73
CA GLY A 35 3.21 -12.63 -23.70
C GLY A 35 3.57 -13.25 -22.37
N ILE A 36 3.31 -12.54 -21.27
CA ILE A 36 3.62 -12.97 -19.91
C ILE A 36 2.38 -13.59 -19.28
N GLY A 37 2.50 -14.83 -18.81
CA GLY A 37 1.44 -15.51 -18.08
C GLY A 37 1.29 -14.94 -16.67
N PHE A 38 0.05 -14.73 -16.24
CA PHE A 38 -0.25 -14.21 -14.90
C PHE A 38 -1.50 -14.89 -14.34
N ARG A 39 -1.70 -14.72 -13.05
CA ARG A 39 -2.91 -15.12 -12.35
C ARG A 39 -3.52 -13.89 -11.67
N ARG A 40 -4.81 -13.67 -11.89
CA ARG A 40 -5.60 -12.70 -11.13
C ARG A 40 -6.33 -13.41 -10.00
N LEU A 41 -6.29 -12.82 -8.83
CA LEU A 41 -7.07 -13.17 -7.66
C LEU A 41 -8.02 -12.03 -7.37
N ASP A 42 -9.29 -12.36 -7.15
CA ASP A 42 -10.31 -11.42 -6.69
C ASP A 42 -10.89 -11.94 -5.37
N GLN A 43 -10.60 -11.28 -4.28
CA GLN A 43 -11.14 -11.64 -2.99
C GLN A 43 -11.87 -10.44 -2.36
N ASN A 44 -13.16 -10.64 -2.09
CA ASN A 44 -14.04 -9.59 -1.57
C ASN A 44 -14.01 -8.28 -2.40
N GLY A 45 -13.92 -8.40 -3.72
CA GLY A 45 -13.88 -7.26 -4.65
C GLY A 45 -12.49 -6.58 -4.74
N VAL A 46 -11.46 -7.17 -4.15
CA VAL A 46 -10.08 -6.67 -4.25
C VAL A 46 -9.30 -7.49 -5.28
N PRO A 47 -8.92 -6.90 -6.42
CA PRO A 47 -8.09 -7.57 -7.41
C PRO A 47 -6.62 -7.55 -7.01
N THR A 48 -5.93 -8.66 -7.30
CA THR A 48 -4.48 -8.82 -7.08
C THR A 48 -3.90 -9.60 -8.25
N LEU A 49 -2.76 -9.18 -8.76
CA LEU A 49 -2.04 -9.86 -9.84
C LEU A 49 -0.81 -10.59 -9.31
N LEU A 50 -0.62 -11.80 -9.80
CA LEU A 50 0.54 -12.63 -9.55
C LEU A 50 1.19 -13.03 -10.88
N VAL A 51 2.47 -12.79 -11.00
CA VAL A 51 3.32 -13.40 -12.03
C VAL A 51 4.33 -14.29 -11.33
N LEU A 52 4.20 -15.59 -11.56
CA LEU A 52 4.99 -16.64 -10.91
C LEU A 52 5.53 -17.60 -11.98
N ARG A 53 6.39 -18.50 -11.55
CA ARG A 53 6.66 -19.71 -12.33
C ARG A 53 5.37 -20.53 -12.48
N PRO A 54 5.26 -21.40 -13.48
CA PRO A 54 4.06 -22.24 -13.69
C PRO A 54 3.71 -23.15 -12.50
N ASP A 55 4.71 -23.51 -11.68
CA ASP A 55 4.54 -24.31 -10.46
C ASP A 55 4.06 -23.52 -9.23
N GLY A 56 3.78 -22.21 -9.40
CA GLY A 56 3.32 -21.32 -8.33
C GLY A 56 4.41 -20.85 -7.39
N THR A 57 5.68 -20.97 -7.80
CA THR A 57 6.83 -20.55 -6.99
C THR A 57 7.47 -19.25 -7.50
N ALA A 58 8.16 -18.56 -6.63
CA ALA A 58 9.08 -17.47 -6.95
C ALA A 58 10.26 -17.48 -5.99
N PRO A 59 11.52 -17.66 -6.46
CA PRO A 59 12.68 -17.59 -5.56
C PRO A 59 12.74 -16.25 -4.83
N VAL A 60 12.52 -15.17 -5.54
CA VAL A 60 12.35 -13.82 -5.00
C VAL A 60 10.98 -13.30 -5.42
N LEU A 61 10.20 -12.77 -4.49
CA LEU A 61 8.92 -12.13 -4.78
C LEU A 61 9.07 -10.62 -4.64
N LEU A 62 8.85 -9.89 -5.74
CA LEU A 62 8.74 -8.43 -5.72
C LEU A 62 7.29 -8.06 -5.44
N MET A 63 7.07 -7.28 -4.39
CA MET A 63 5.73 -6.88 -3.95
C MET A 63 5.55 -5.38 -4.09
N SER A 64 4.42 -4.99 -4.65
CA SER A 64 3.99 -3.60 -4.80
C SER A 64 2.48 -3.50 -4.73
N HIS A 65 1.94 -2.28 -4.70
CA HIS A 65 0.50 -2.05 -4.74
C HIS A 65 0.13 -0.91 -5.70
N ILE A 66 -1.14 -0.87 -6.10
CA ILE A 66 -1.65 0.15 -7.02
C ILE A 66 -2.76 1.00 -6.42
N ASP A 67 -3.32 0.59 -5.31
CA ASP A 67 -4.23 1.43 -4.57
C ASP A 67 -3.48 2.61 -3.92
N VAL A 68 -4.19 3.69 -3.69
CA VAL A 68 -3.62 4.92 -3.13
C VAL A 68 -4.63 5.57 -2.19
N VAL A 69 -4.14 6.31 -1.19
CA VAL A 69 -4.99 7.13 -0.32
C VAL A 69 -5.74 8.19 -1.12
N ASP A 70 -6.92 8.59 -0.62
CA ASP A 70 -7.77 9.61 -1.26
C ASP A 70 -7.00 10.92 -1.50
N ALA A 71 -7.21 11.49 -2.67
CA ALA A 71 -6.55 12.70 -3.10
C ALA A 71 -7.41 13.51 -4.08
N PRO A 72 -7.21 14.83 -4.19
CA PRO A 72 -7.82 15.64 -5.24
C PRO A 72 -7.47 15.15 -6.64
N ASP A 73 -8.41 15.26 -7.56
CA ASP A 73 -8.28 14.78 -8.95
C ASP A 73 -7.04 15.31 -9.68
N ALA A 74 -6.63 16.54 -9.39
CA ALA A 74 -5.45 17.16 -9.98
C ALA A 74 -4.13 16.41 -9.70
N LEU A 75 -4.06 15.63 -8.62
CA LEU A 75 -2.88 14.81 -8.32
C LEU A 75 -2.76 13.55 -9.17
N PHE A 76 -3.79 13.22 -9.94
CA PHE A 76 -3.79 12.11 -10.90
C PHE A 76 -3.39 12.54 -12.32
N GLU A 77 -3.03 13.82 -12.48
CA GLU A 77 -2.39 14.35 -13.70
C GLU A 77 -0.87 14.37 -13.47
N PRO A 78 -0.12 13.36 -13.97
CA PRO A 78 1.31 13.24 -13.71
C PRO A 78 2.10 14.34 -14.42
N ARG A 79 3.05 14.95 -13.72
CA ARG A 79 3.94 15.98 -14.24
C ARG A 79 5.40 15.60 -14.02
N VAL A 80 6.23 15.84 -15.00
CA VAL A 80 7.69 15.72 -14.88
C VAL A 80 8.29 17.13 -14.90
N GLU A 81 8.90 17.50 -13.78
CA GLU A 81 9.52 18.82 -13.60
C GLU A 81 10.90 18.64 -12.94
N ASN A 82 11.94 19.22 -13.52
CA ASN A 82 13.31 19.18 -13.01
C ASN A 82 13.80 17.73 -12.71
N GLY A 83 13.47 16.79 -13.57
CA GLY A 83 13.85 15.37 -13.43
C GLY A 83 13.11 14.61 -12.32
N ARG A 84 12.01 15.17 -11.79
CA ARG A 84 11.15 14.54 -10.79
C ARG A 84 9.75 14.30 -11.35
N LEU A 85 9.18 13.17 -11.01
CA LEU A 85 7.79 12.83 -11.34
C LEU A 85 6.89 13.20 -10.14
N PHE A 86 5.88 13.99 -10.41
CA PHE A 86 4.86 14.40 -9.45
C PHE A 86 3.52 13.76 -9.82
N GLY A 87 2.80 13.27 -8.81
CA GLY A 87 1.48 12.67 -8.94
C GLY A 87 1.19 11.72 -7.76
N ARG A 88 -0.09 11.39 -7.52
CA ARG A 88 -0.49 10.43 -6.50
C ARG A 88 -0.02 9.03 -6.92
N GLY A 89 0.75 8.34 -6.05
CA GLY A 89 1.36 7.05 -6.36
C GLY A 89 2.75 7.13 -7.01
N SER A 90 3.31 8.34 -7.21
CA SER A 90 4.64 8.48 -7.80
C SER A 90 5.78 7.95 -6.93
N ILE A 91 5.55 7.81 -5.61
CA ILE A 91 6.49 7.23 -4.65
C ILE A 91 5.87 6.10 -3.83
N ASP A 92 4.55 6.06 -3.72
CA ASP A 92 3.77 5.13 -2.93
C ASP A 92 2.51 4.74 -3.72
N ASP A 93 2.46 3.60 -4.47
CA ASP A 93 3.61 2.73 -4.79
C ASP A 93 3.62 2.36 -6.29
N LYS A 94 2.92 3.14 -7.14
CA LYS A 94 2.78 2.86 -8.59
C LYS A 94 4.11 2.84 -9.35
N TYR A 95 5.13 3.55 -8.84
CA TYR A 95 6.47 3.49 -9.44
C TYR A 95 7.07 2.10 -9.33
N ALA A 96 6.87 1.44 -8.20
CA ALA A 96 7.40 0.11 -7.95
C ALA A 96 6.66 -0.95 -8.77
N ALA A 97 5.33 -0.80 -8.92
CA ALA A 97 4.56 -1.64 -9.84
C ALA A 97 5.08 -1.48 -11.28
N ALA A 98 5.26 -0.25 -11.75
CA ALA A 98 5.81 0.02 -13.09
C ALA A 98 7.23 -0.53 -13.27
N LEU A 99 8.10 -0.34 -12.27
CA LEU A 99 9.47 -0.85 -12.29
C LEU A 99 9.49 -2.37 -12.38
N SER A 100 8.68 -3.05 -11.58
CA SER A 100 8.57 -4.51 -11.58
C SER A 100 8.11 -5.04 -12.92
N LEU A 101 7.13 -4.39 -13.56
CA LEU A 101 6.61 -4.77 -14.87
C LEU A 101 7.65 -4.58 -15.98
N VAL A 102 8.38 -3.47 -16.00
CA VAL A 102 9.45 -3.24 -16.98
C VAL A 102 10.57 -4.26 -16.79
N LEU A 103 11.02 -4.47 -15.56
CA LEU A 103 12.04 -5.47 -15.25
C LEU A 103 11.61 -6.86 -15.69
N LEU A 104 10.36 -7.22 -15.45
CA LEU A 104 9.80 -8.50 -15.85
C LEU A 104 9.81 -8.68 -17.38
N ALA A 105 9.34 -7.67 -18.12
CA ALA A 105 9.32 -7.72 -19.57
C ALA A 105 10.73 -7.91 -20.13
N GLU A 106 11.72 -7.14 -19.66
CA GLU A 106 13.13 -7.31 -20.05
C GLU A 106 13.68 -8.70 -19.74
N TRP A 107 13.35 -9.26 -18.56
CA TRP A 107 13.79 -10.60 -18.21
C TRP A 107 13.16 -11.68 -19.09
N ILE A 108 11.88 -11.57 -19.38
CA ILE A 108 11.19 -12.52 -20.28
C ILE A 108 11.80 -12.49 -21.69
N GLU A 109 12.15 -11.32 -22.22
CA GLU A 109 12.83 -11.19 -23.50
C GLU A 109 14.21 -11.85 -23.48
N ARG A 110 15.00 -11.63 -22.44
CA ARG A 110 16.32 -12.28 -22.25
C ARG A 110 16.20 -13.79 -22.14
N LEU A 111 15.22 -14.30 -21.39
CA LEU A 111 14.99 -15.73 -21.25
C LEU A 111 14.64 -16.35 -22.61
N ARG A 112 13.73 -15.75 -23.37
CA ARG A 112 13.35 -16.21 -24.71
C ARG A 112 14.53 -16.22 -25.68
N ALA A 113 15.34 -15.17 -25.67
CA ALA A 113 16.57 -15.11 -26.49
C ALA A 113 17.56 -16.23 -26.13
N GLY A 114 17.55 -16.69 -24.87
CA GLY A 114 18.36 -17.82 -24.39
C GLY A 114 17.66 -19.20 -24.50
N GLY A 115 16.52 -19.31 -25.21
CA GLY A 115 15.78 -20.57 -25.35
C GLY A 115 15.07 -21.02 -24.05
N LYS A 116 14.88 -20.13 -23.09
CA LYS A 116 14.24 -20.36 -21.81
C LYS A 116 12.79 -19.80 -21.80
N THR A 117 12.06 -20.11 -20.74
CA THR A 117 10.64 -19.76 -20.60
C THR A 117 10.39 -19.04 -19.28
N GLN A 118 9.14 -18.70 -19.01
CA GLN A 118 8.70 -18.14 -17.73
C GLN A 118 8.98 -19.09 -16.54
N ALA A 119 9.14 -20.39 -16.76
CA ALA A 119 9.53 -21.34 -15.72
C ALA A 119 10.95 -21.09 -15.17
N ASP A 120 11.76 -20.36 -15.92
CA ASP A 120 13.14 -20.02 -15.53
C ASP A 120 13.27 -18.63 -14.87
N LEU A 121 12.15 -17.96 -14.59
CA LEU A 121 12.17 -16.64 -13.94
C LEU A 121 12.89 -16.70 -12.59
N PRO A 122 13.86 -15.81 -12.31
CA PRO A 122 14.53 -15.74 -11.02
C PRO A 122 13.69 -15.04 -9.95
N PHE A 123 12.60 -14.37 -10.31
CA PHE A 123 11.69 -13.67 -9.41
C PHE A 123 10.27 -13.77 -9.90
N GLY A 124 9.31 -13.55 -9.01
CA GLY A 124 7.91 -13.32 -9.30
C GLY A 124 7.49 -11.93 -8.90
N ILE A 125 6.26 -11.57 -9.25
CA ILE A 125 5.65 -10.27 -8.91
C ILE A 125 4.31 -10.50 -8.27
N LEU A 126 4.03 -9.71 -7.20
CA LEU A 126 2.72 -9.54 -6.60
C LEU A 126 2.36 -8.05 -6.65
N ILE A 127 1.21 -7.73 -7.25
CA ILE A 127 0.67 -6.37 -7.27
C ILE A 127 -0.71 -6.41 -6.64
N SER A 128 -0.88 -5.78 -5.47
CA SER A 128 -2.16 -5.77 -4.73
C SER A 128 -2.93 -4.48 -4.91
N GLY A 129 -4.22 -4.54 -4.64
CA GLY A 129 -5.15 -3.41 -4.72
C GLY A 129 -5.75 -3.00 -3.38
N ASP A 130 -5.12 -3.32 -2.22
CA ASP A 130 -5.65 -3.01 -0.88
C ASP A 130 -4.59 -2.77 0.19
N GLU A 131 -3.37 -2.37 -0.19
CA GLU A 131 -2.30 -2.13 0.78
C GLU A 131 -2.68 -1.02 1.76
N GLU A 132 -3.19 0.10 1.26
CA GLU A 132 -3.55 1.31 2.01
C GLU A 132 -4.67 1.09 3.06
N ILE A 133 -5.36 -0.04 2.97
CA ILE A 133 -6.37 -0.47 3.96
C ILE A 133 -5.97 -1.75 4.71
N GLY A 134 -4.69 -2.16 4.59
CA GLY A 134 -4.06 -3.22 5.38
C GLY A 134 -3.91 -4.57 4.70
N GLY A 135 -4.04 -4.67 3.37
CA GLY A 135 -3.62 -5.80 2.54
C GLY A 135 -4.28 -7.14 2.81
N LYS A 136 -5.46 -7.15 3.46
CA LYS A 136 -6.08 -8.39 3.96
C LYS A 136 -6.59 -9.28 2.84
N ASN A 137 -7.24 -8.68 1.86
CA ASN A 137 -7.90 -9.39 0.76
C ASN A 137 -6.99 -9.52 -0.47
N GLY A 138 -6.04 -8.60 -0.64
CA GLY A 138 -5.03 -8.59 -1.69
C GLY A 138 -3.78 -9.36 -1.29
N ALA A 139 -2.77 -8.65 -0.79
CA ALA A 139 -1.44 -9.21 -0.54
C ALA A 139 -1.46 -10.43 0.38
N ARG A 140 -2.15 -10.38 1.54
CA ARG A 140 -2.21 -11.49 2.48
C ARG A 140 -2.88 -12.73 1.88
N ALA A 141 -3.96 -12.54 1.14
CA ALA A 141 -4.67 -13.65 0.51
C ALA A 141 -3.86 -14.30 -0.60
N ALA A 142 -3.12 -13.49 -1.36
CA ALA A 142 -2.25 -13.95 -2.42
C ALA A 142 -1.03 -14.72 -1.86
N LEU A 143 -0.39 -14.21 -0.82
CA LEU A 143 0.75 -14.85 -0.16
C LEU A 143 0.42 -16.25 0.40
N ALA A 144 -0.84 -16.48 0.79
CA ALA A 144 -1.29 -17.79 1.24
C ALA A 144 -1.35 -18.85 0.11
N GLN A 145 -1.23 -18.46 -1.16
CA GLN A 145 -1.41 -19.30 -2.35
C GLN A 145 -0.13 -19.47 -3.18
N LEU A 146 0.99 -18.97 -2.72
CA LEU A 146 2.28 -19.09 -3.40
C LEU A 146 3.38 -19.52 -2.43
N ARG A 147 4.54 -19.87 -2.97
CA ARG A 147 5.76 -20.13 -2.21
C ARG A 147 6.89 -19.25 -2.72
N SER A 148 7.56 -18.58 -1.81
CA SER A 148 8.75 -17.77 -2.10
C SER A 148 9.77 -17.94 -1.00
N ASP A 149 11.05 -17.95 -1.38
CA ASP A 149 12.16 -18.04 -0.42
C ASP A 149 12.45 -16.68 0.22
N PHE A 150 12.20 -15.60 -0.55
CA PHE A 150 12.48 -14.24 -0.12
C PHE A 150 11.48 -13.25 -0.76
N ALA A 151 11.00 -12.30 0.01
CA ALA A 151 10.12 -11.25 -0.49
C ALA A 151 10.72 -9.86 -0.27
N ILE A 152 10.56 -8.99 -1.25
CA ILE A 152 10.96 -7.59 -1.20
C ILE A 152 9.69 -6.76 -1.41
N ALA A 153 9.23 -6.06 -0.37
CA ALA A 153 8.25 -5.00 -0.52
C ALA A 153 8.99 -3.77 -1.09
N LEU A 154 8.57 -3.32 -2.26
CA LEU A 154 9.22 -2.23 -2.97
C LEU A 154 8.70 -0.86 -2.49
N ASP A 155 7.76 -0.88 -1.57
CA ASP A 155 7.22 0.29 -0.88
C ASP A 155 8.21 0.82 0.15
N GLY A 156 9.10 1.69 -0.29
CA GLY A 156 10.13 2.24 0.57
C GLY A 156 10.81 3.46 -0.04
N GLY A 157 10.56 4.63 0.52
CA GLY A 157 11.07 5.90 0.01
C GLY A 157 12.57 6.16 0.22
N ASN A 158 13.42 5.16 0.41
CA ASN A 158 14.81 5.38 0.75
C ASN A 158 15.79 4.76 -0.24
N ARG A 159 16.55 5.60 -0.94
CA ARG A 159 17.50 5.17 -1.99
C ARG A 159 18.68 4.35 -1.47
N ASN A 160 19.05 4.51 -0.20
CA ASN A 160 20.31 4.01 0.35
C ASN A 160 20.12 3.10 1.57
N LYS A 161 18.89 2.67 1.87
CA LYS A 161 18.59 1.85 3.03
C LYS A 161 17.63 0.73 2.67
N LEU A 162 17.91 -0.45 3.17
CA LEU A 162 16.94 -1.55 3.21
C LEU A 162 16.26 -1.54 4.57
N VAL A 163 14.93 -1.51 4.58
CA VAL A 163 14.14 -1.66 5.78
C VAL A 163 14.07 -3.15 6.09
N VAL A 164 14.66 -3.57 7.21
CA VAL A 164 14.69 -4.97 7.65
C VAL A 164 13.85 -5.21 8.91
N LYS A 165 13.30 -4.15 9.48
CA LYS A 165 12.43 -4.20 10.68
C LYS A 165 11.45 -3.05 10.67
N GLU A 166 10.22 -3.33 11.06
CA GLU A 166 9.17 -2.34 11.24
C GLU A 166 8.54 -2.44 12.61
N LYS A 167 7.98 -1.32 13.09
CA LYS A 167 7.17 -1.31 14.31
C LYS A 167 5.76 -1.77 13.96
N GLY A 168 5.21 -2.65 14.80
CA GLY A 168 3.79 -2.98 14.71
C GLY A 168 2.91 -1.77 15.00
N ILE A 169 1.74 -1.72 14.38
CA ILE A 169 0.74 -0.66 14.57
C ILE A 169 -0.45 -1.22 15.32
N LEU A 170 -0.85 -0.52 16.39
CA LEU A 170 -2.10 -0.77 17.09
C LEU A 170 -3.00 0.46 16.94
N ARG A 171 -4.17 0.27 16.33
CA ARG A 171 -5.18 1.33 16.21
C ARG A 171 -6.25 1.13 17.28
N LEU A 172 -6.46 2.14 18.11
CA LEU A 172 -7.41 2.15 19.21
C LEU A 172 -8.40 3.29 19.03
N LYS A 173 -9.63 3.07 19.45
CA LYS A 173 -10.65 4.10 19.59
C LYS A 173 -10.91 4.33 21.07
N LEU A 174 -10.62 5.55 21.55
CA LEU A 174 -10.96 5.99 22.89
C LEU A 174 -12.35 6.63 22.86
N ILE A 175 -13.26 6.19 23.73
CA ILE A 175 -14.65 6.66 23.78
C ILE A 175 -14.93 7.13 25.19
N ALA A 176 -15.23 8.42 25.36
CA ALA A 176 -15.79 8.96 26.57
C ALA A 176 -17.31 9.13 26.43
N ARG A 177 -18.02 8.90 27.51
CA ARG A 177 -19.48 9.14 27.62
C ARG A 177 -19.72 10.14 28.73
N GLY A 178 -20.73 10.98 28.53
CA GLY A 178 -21.08 12.02 29.48
C GLY A 178 -22.58 12.08 29.73
N LYS A 179 -22.99 13.06 30.53
CA LYS A 179 -24.40 13.38 30.85
C LYS A 179 -24.67 14.82 30.45
N THR A 180 -25.68 15.03 29.61
CA THR A 180 -26.07 16.35 29.13
C THR A 180 -26.55 17.24 30.28
N ALA A 181 -26.13 18.51 30.26
CA ALA A 181 -26.60 19.56 31.15
C ALA A 181 -26.72 20.90 30.41
N HIS A 182 -27.47 21.84 30.99
CA HIS A 182 -27.52 23.22 30.48
C HIS A 182 -26.13 23.87 30.62
N ALA A 183 -25.66 24.59 29.58
CA ALA A 183 -24.35 25.17 29.54
C ALA A 183 -24.04 26.11 30.73
N ALA A 184 -25.03 26.81 31.26
CA ALA A 184 -24.88 27.65 32.46
C ALA A 184 -24.88 26.88 33.79
N ARG A 185 -25.10 25.54 33.76
CA ARG A 185 -25.17 24.67 34.94
C ARG A 185 -24.41 23.36 34.68
N PRO A 186 -23.12 23.41 34.32
CA PRO A 186 -22.33 22.24 33.92
C PRO A 186 -22.21 21.19 35.05
N TRP A 187 -22.29 21.61 36.30
CA TRP A 187 -22.24 20.76 37.50
C TRP A 187 -23.43 19.76 37.61
N LEU A 188 -24.46 19.89 36.79
CA LEU A 188 -25.60 18.95 36.73
C LEU A 188 -25.38 17.81 35.72
N GLY A 189 -24.29 17.88 34.98
CA GLY A 189 -23.92 16.90 33.98
C GLY A 189 -22.49 16.40 34.10
N GLU A 190 -22.03 15.71 33.04
CA GLU A 190 -20.67 15.24 32.88
C GLU A 190 -20.22 15.54 31.44
N ASN A 191 -19.17 16.32 31.29
CA ASN A 191 -18.68 16.68 29.97
C ASN A 191 -17.78 15.58 29.41
N ALA A 192 -18.29 14.86 28.40
CA ALA A 192 -17.53 13.79 27.76
C ALA A 192 -16.23 14.27 27.08
N ILE A 193 -16.20 15.52 26.61
CA ILE A 193 -15.00 16.11 26.00
C ILE A 193 -13.92 16.33 27.06
N GLU A 194 -14.28 16.88 28.23
CA GLU A 194 -13.35 17.08 29.34
C GLU A 194 -12.80 15.72 29.84
N ALA A 195 -13.66 14.72 29.98
CA ALA A 195 -13.24 13.38 30.34
C ALA A 195 -12.26 12.80 29.31
N LEU A 196 -12.55 12.94 28.02
CA LEU A 196 -11.70 12.49 26.94
C LEU A 196 -10.33 13.19 26.93
N ILE A 197 -10.30 14.49 27.23
CA ILE A 197 -9.05 15.26 27.33
C ILE A 197 -8.21 14.76 28.52
N ALA A 198 -8.84 14.49 29.67
CA ALA A 198 -8.17 13.95 30.84
C ALA A 198 -7.58 12.55 30.56
N ASP A 199 -8.36 11.65 29.95
CA ASP A 199 -7.93 10.31 29.56
C ASP A 199 -6.78 10.38 28.53
N TYR A 200 -6.87 11.29 27.57
CA TYR A 200 -5.78 11.55 26.61
C TYR A 200 -4.48 11.96 27.34
N ALA A 201 -4.56 12.91 28.26
CA ALA A 201 -3.40 13.39 29.00
C ALA A 201 -2.76 12.27 29.84
N ALA A 202 -3.58 11.47 30.53
CA ALA A 202 -3.12 10.33 31.29
C ALA A 202 -2.43 9.29 30.42
N LEU A 203 -3.05 8.94 29.29
CA LEU A 203 -2.49 7.99 28.34
C LEU A 203 -1.17 8.51 27.73
N LYS A 204 -1.13 9.78 27.34
CA LYS A 204 0.05 10.44 26.77
C LYS A 204 1.25 10.40 27.70
N ALA A 205 1.04 10.51 29.01
CA ALA A 205 2.10 10.46 30.02
C ALA A 205 2.88 9.13 30.06
N HIS A 206 2.28 8.03 29.58
CA HIS A 206 2.95 6.73 29.45
C HIS A 206 3.88 6.61 28.24
N PHE A 207 3.87 7.60 27.35
CA PHE A 207 4.72 7.63 26.16
C PHE A 207 5.73 8.74 26.31
N ALA A 208 6.98 8.36 26.63
CA ALA A 208 8.09 9.29 26.78
C ALA A 208 8.34 10.13 25.52
N ALA A 209 9.12 11.19 25.66
CA ALA A 209 9.54 12.01 24.53
C ALA A 209 10.11 11.16 23.40
N THR A 210 9.62 11.36 22.20
CA THR A 210 10.06 10.66 21.01
C THR A 210 11.36 11.25 20.52
N ALA A 211 12.32 10.39 20.18
CA ALA A 211 13.57 10.81 19.55
C ALA A 211 13.75 10.05 18.22
N PRO A 212 14.23 10.73 17.17
CA PRO A 212 14.57 10.05 15.92
C PRO A 212 15.60 8.92 16.15
N GLY A 213 15.43 7.80 15.49
CA GLY A 213 16.38 6.68 15.56
C GLY A 213 16.21 5.71 16.72
N HIS A 214 15.27 5.93 17.62
CA HIS A 214 14.97 5.01 18.72
C HIS A 214 13.78 4.09 18.44
N TRP A 215 13.93 2.80 18.77
CA TRP A 215 12.86 1.78 18.74
C TRP A 215 12.03 1.81 20.02
N HIS A 216 11.32 2.91 20.28
CA HIS A 216 10.41 3.04 21.40
C HIS A 216 8.96 3.09 20.91
N ARG A 217 8.04 2.79 21.82
CA ARG A 217 6.60 2.91 21.56
C ARG A 217 6.23 4.38 21.38
N THR A 218 5.44 4.67 20.37
CA THR A 218 4.93 6.03 20.10
C THR A 218 3.41 6.03 20.15
N LEU A 219 2.83 7.16 20.52
CA LEU A 219 1.40 7.39 20.52
C LEU A 219 1.10 8.62 19.66
N ASN A 220 0.19 8.47 18.72
CA ASN A 220 -0.34 9.56 17.93
C ASN A 220 -1.86 9.54 17.93
N PHE A 221 -2.49 10.69 18.19
CA PHE A 221 -3.92 10.89 18.03
C PHE A 221 -4.17 11.54 16.68
N SER A 222 -4.75 10.78 15.77
CA SER A 222 -4.93 11.20 14.38
C SER A 222 -6.33 11.78 14.11
N ARG A 223 -7.30 11.51 14.99
CA ARG A 223 -8.67 11.96 14.78
C ARG A 223 -9.40 12.14 16.12
N ILE A 224 -10.18 13.22 16.23
CA ILE A 224 -11.18 13.44 17.29
C ILE A 224 -12.54 13.70 16.64
N GLN A 225 -13.59 13.19 17.25
CA GLN A 225 -14.95 13.38 16.80
C GLN A 225 -15.86 13.48 18.03
N ALA A 226 -16.69 14.52 18.10
CA ALA A 226 -17.65 14.79 19.16
C ALA A 226 -19.06 14.95 18.60
#